data_4d07b1e7878ec9d1b86987f340336aff
#
_entry.id   4d07b1e7878ec9d1b86987f340336aff
#
_cell.length_a   1.000
_cell.length_b   1.000
_cell.length_c   1.000
_cell.angle_alpha   90.00
_cell.angle_beta   90.00
_cell.angle_gamma   90.00
#
_symmetry.space_group_name_H-M   'P 1'
#
loop_
_entity.id
_entity.type
_entity.pdbx_description
1 polymer ?
#
loop_
_entity_poly.entity_id
_entity_poly.type
_entity_poly.pdbx_seq_one_letter_code
_entity_poly.pdbx_strand_id
1 'polypeptide(L)'
;LDRATQLALVAAHEAMTEAGISGKPEDAHRFGVYAGVGFGGAQTVDSLYERFYTLLHDTSQPGRNPTVMHPLSVPRMMANAPAALVSMRYGLNGPSNTYSVACASSAVALGEVFRAIRDGYLDAAVVLGTEAMLTPGALMAWNALRVMARPNVTDPARSCRPFSKDRNGFVLGEGAAAIVLESEARARARSRQALSELCGYGCS
;
A
#
# COMPACT_ATOMS: atom_id res chain seq x y z
N LEU A 1 -6.70 -11.22 4.92
CA LEU A 1 -6.18 -10.07 4.17
C LEU A 1 -4.72 -10.30 3.83
N ASP A 2 -4.28 -9.75 2.67
CA ASP A 2 -2.86 -9.67 2.37
C ASP A 2 -2.13 -8.71 3.32
N ARG A 3 -0.83 -8.93 3.54
CA ARG A 3 -0.02 -8.15 4.49
C ARG A 3 0.02 -6.67 4.14
N ALA A 4 0.19 -6.34 2.84
CA ALA A 4 0.17 -4.96 2.38
C ALA A 4 -1.15 -4.25 2.72
N THR A 5 -2.27 -4.96 2.56
CA THR A 5 -3.59 -4.44 2.91
C THR A 5 -3.77 -4.25 4.42
N GLN A 6 -3.23 -5.16 5.25
CA GLN A 6 -3.28 -5.02 6.71
C GLN A 6 -2.52 -3.77 7.16
N LEU A 7 -1.30 -3.57 6.64
CA LEU A 7 -0.49 -2.38 6.93
C LEU A 7 -1.20 -1.09 6.48
N ALA A 8 -1.80 -1.09 5.28
CA ALA A 8 -2.55 0.05 4.77
C ALA A 8 -3.75 0.43 5.66
N LEU A 9 -4.48 -0.56 6.17
CA LEU A 9 -5.62 -0.32 7.08
C LEU A 9 -5.18 0.29 8.42
N VAL A 10 -4.02 -0.12 8.94
CA VAL A 10 -3.45 0.46 10.16
C VAL A 10 -3.04 1.91 9.91
N ALA A 11 -2.25 2.16 8.86
CA ALA A 11 -1.80 3.51 8.52
C ALA A 11 -2.99 4.46 8.22
N ALA A 12 -3.99 3.98 7.48
CA ALA A 12 -5.21 4.76 7.23
C ALA A 12 -5.99 5.05 8.52
N HIS A 13 -6.01 4.11 9.47
CA HIS A 13 -6.65 4.33 10.76
C HIS A 13 -5.95 5.42 11.56
N GLU A 14 -4.63 5.40 11.62
CA GLU A 14 -3.84 6.43 12.28
C GLU A 14 -4.08 7.81 11.64
N ALA A 15 -3.99 7.90 10.31
CA ALA A 15 -4.21 9.15 9.59
C ALA A 15 -5.63 9.72 9.77
N MET A 16 -6.66 8.87 9.70
CA MET A 16 -8.05 9.28 9.92
C MET A 16 -8.29 9.73 11.37
N THR A 17 -7.68 9.04 12.32
CA THR A 17 -7.76 9.39 13.75
C THR A 17 -7.09 10.74 14.02
N GLU A 18 -5.88 10.96 13.50
CA GLU A 18 -5.16 12.22 13.62
C GLU A 18 -5.92 13.37 12.95
N ALA A 19 -6.52 13.13 11.78
CA ALA A 19 -7.41 14.09 11.14
C ALA A 19 -8.71 14.33 11.91
N GLY A 20 -9.01 13.57 12.97
CA GLY A 20 -10.24 13.65 13.74
C GLY A 20 -11.48 13.25 12.95
N ILE A 21 -11.34 12.27 12.07
CA ILE A 21 -12.43 11.74 11.26
C ILE A 21 -12.75 10.33 11.76
N SER A 22 -13.86 10.19 12.45
CA SER A 22 -14.36 8.91 12.95
C SER A 22 -15.60 8.49 12.16
N GLY A 23 -15.55 7.31 11.55
CA GLY A 23 -16.67 6.77 10.78
C GLY A 23 -16.86 7.43 9.40
N LYS A 24 -18.09 7.31 8.89
CA LYS A 24 -18.45 7.83 7.56
C LYS A 24 -18.62 9.35 7.61
N PRO A 25 -17.89 10.13 6.79
CA PRO A 25 -18.09 11.58 6.70
C PRO A 25 -19.42 11.93 6.00
N GLU A 26 -19.98 13.09 6.31
CA GLU A 26 -21.21 13.59 5.67
C GLU A 26 -21.01 13.82 4.17
N ASP A 27 -19.83 14.30 3.78
CA ASP A 27 -19.41 14.58 2.42
C ASP A 27 -18.73 13.36 1.73
N ALA A 28 -19.17 12.15 2.08
CA ALA A 28 -18.55 10.90 1.65
C ALA A 28 -18.34 10.77 0.14
N HIS A 29 -19.18 11.36 -0.70
CA HIS A 29 -19.06 11.35 -2.16
C HIS A 29 -17.96 12.29 -2.70
N ARG A 30 -17.51 13.23 -1.88
CA ARG A 30 -16.40 14.13 -2.19
C ARG A 30 -15.12 13.79 -1.43
N PHE A 31 -15.12 12.61 -0.79
CA PHE A 31 -13.98 12.07 -0.06
C PHE A 31 -13.50 10.78 -0.72
N GLY A 32 -12.31 10.84 -1.36
CA GLY A 32 -11.71 9.74 -2.10
C GLY A 32 -10.68 8.92 -1.32
N VAL A 33 -10.22 7.84 -1.93
CA VAL A 33 -9.07 7.03 -1.48
C VAL A 33 -8.12 6.81 -2.64
N TYR A 34 -6.87 7.19 -2.49
CA TYR A 34 -5.84 7.08 -3.53
C TYR A 34 -4.63 6.31 -2.98
N ALA A 35 -4.35 5.17 -3.58
CA ALA A 35 -3.29 4.28 -3.13
C ALA A 35 -2.13 4.23 -4.13
N GLY A 36 -0.92 4.24 -3.62
CA GLY A 36 0.29 3.87 -4.36
C GLY A 36 0.71 2.46 -3.93
N VAL A 37 0.73 1.52 -4.87
CA VAL A 37 1.03 0.10 -4.62
C VAL A 37 1.85 -0.43 -5.77
N GLY A 38 3.02 -1.02 -5.49
CA GLY A 38 3.88 -1.58 -6.53
C GLY A 38 3.41 -2.96 -6.98
N PHE A 39 3.35 -3.92 -6.07
CA PHE A 39 3.03 -5.31 -6.35
C PHE A 39 1.65 -5.75 -5.84
N GLY A 40 1.18 -5.18 -4.73
CA GLY A 40 -0.07 -5.60 -4.12
C GLY A 40 0.07 -6.87 -3.29
N GLY A 41 -0.71 -7.91 -3.59
CA GLY A 41 -0.85 -9.11 -2.77
C GLY A 41 0.28 -10.15 -2.90
N ALA A 42 1.54 -9.74 -2.83
CA ALA A 42 2.70 -10.62 -3.03
C ALA A 42 2.70 -11.82 -2.05
N GLN A 43 2.40 -11.59 -0.77
CA GLN A 43 2.35 -12.66 0.22
C GLN A 43 1.23 -13.66 -0.07
N THR A 44 0.08 -13.17 -0.51
CA THR A 44 -1.05 -14.03 -0.91
C THR A 44 -0.69 -14.88 -2.12
N VAL A 45 -0.01 -14.30 -3.11
CA VAL A 45 0.44 -15.03 -4.32
C VAL A 45 1.40 -16.14 -3.95
N ASP A 46 2.49 -15.83 -3.24
CA ASP A 46 3.50 -16.82 -2.86
C ASP A 46 2.89 -17.97 -2.06
N SER A 47 2.11 -17.67 -1.03
CA SER A 47 1.49 -18.70 -0.18
C SER A 47 0.47 -19.57 -0.91
N LEU A 48 -0.24 -19.01 -1.90
CA LEU A 48 -1.17 -19.79 -2.74
C LEU A 48 -0.43 -20.75 -3.66
N TYR A 49 0.64 -20.29 -4.32
CA TYR A 49 1.44 -21.14 -5.19
C TYR A 49 2.18 -22.22 -4.40
N GLU A 50 2.80 -21.86 -3.28
CA GLU A 50 3.44 -22.84 -2.38
C GLU A 50 2.47 -23.95 -1.97
N ARG A 51 1.27 -23.57 -1.51
CA ARG A 51 0.24 -24.54 -1.14
C ARG A 51 -0.22 -25.39 -2.31
N PHE A 52 -0.44 -24.78 -3.48
CA PHE A 52 -0.85 -25.50 -4.67
C PHE A 52 0.18 -26.54 -5.09
N TYR A 53 1.44 -26.17 -5.20
CA TYR A 53 2.50 -27.09 -5.61
C TYR A 53 2.79 -28.16 -4.55
N THR A 54 2.72 -27.84 -3.26
CA THR A 54 2.82 -28.83 -2.19
C THR A 54 1.73 -29.91 -2.32
N LEU A 55 0.49 -29.50 -2.56
CA LEU A 55 -0.63 -30.45 -2.74
C LEU A 55 -0.52 -31.22 -4.06
N LEU A 56 -0.02 -30.59 -5.12
CA LEU A 56 0.15 -31.27 -6.42
C LEU A 56 1.19 -32.39 -6.35
N HIS A 57 2.26 -32.20 -5.57
CA HIS A 57 3.33 -33.18 -5.42
C HIS A 57 3.14 -34.13 -4.22
N ASP A 58 2.03 -34.01 -3.49
CA ASP A 58 1.72 -34.93 -2.38
C ASP A 58 1.25 -36.29 -2.92
N THR A 59 2.18 -37.25 -2.97
CA THR A 59 1.93 -38.61 -3.42
C THR A 59 1.17 -39.45 -2.41
N SER A 60 0.96 -38.99 -1.18
CA SER A 60 0.25 -39.71 -0.12
C SER A 60 -1.27 -39.74 -0.36
N GLN A 61 -1.80 -38.86 -1.22
CA GLN A 61 -3.22 -38.78 -1.55
C GLN A 61 -3.46 -38.75 -3.07
N PRO A 62 -3.26 -39.87 -3.75
CA PRO A 62 -3.46 -39.95 -5.19
C PRO A 62 -4.90 -39.59 -5.59
N GLY A 63 -5.06 -38.73 -6.61
CA GLY A 63 -6.36 -38.27 -7.10
C GLY A 63 -6.97 -37.08 -6.36
N ARG A 64 -6.30 -36.53 -5.36
CA ARG A 64 -6.75 -35.29 -4.70
C ARG A 64 -6.66 -34.12 -5.68
N ASN A 65 -7.78 -33.42 -5.87
CA ASN A 65 -7.78 -32.18 -6.66
C ASN A 65 -7.07 -31.05 -5.88
N PRO A 66 -5.99 -30.48 -6.39
CA PRO A 66 -5.26 -29.39 -5.70
C PRO A 66 -6.00 -28.05 -5.71
N THR A 67 -7.22 -27.97 -6.23
CA THR A 67 -8.05 -26.77 -6.26
C THR A 67 -8.51 -26.34 -4.85
N VAL A 68 -7.59 -25.95 -3.98
CA VAL A 68 -7.90 -25.42 -2.66
C VAL A 68 -7.57 -23.92 -2.64
N MET A 69 -8.14 -23.19 -3.57
CA MET A 69 -8.07 -21.72 -3.56
C MET A 69 -9.21 -21.16 -2.70
N HIS A 70 -8.88 -20.19 -1.87
CA HIS A 70 -9.90 -19.46 -1.12
C HIS A 70 -10.73 -18.61 -2.11
N PRO A 71 -12.08 -18.54 -2.00
CA PRO A 71 -12.93 -17.76 -2.92
C PRO A 71 -12.49 -16.29 -3.07
N LEU A 72 -11.92 -15.70 -2.03
CA LEU A 72 -11.41 -14.33 -2.04
C LEU A 72 -9.91 -14.23 -2.42
N SER A 73 -9.32 -15.25 -3.04
CA SER A 73 -7.91 -15.20 -3.44
C SER A 73 -7.65 -14.06 -4.43
N VAL A 74 -8.47 -13.95 -5.47
CA VAL A 74 -8.32 -12.89 -6.48
C VAL A 74 -8.43 -11.50 -5.85
N PRO A 75 -9.49 -11.14 -5.11
CA PRO A 75 -9.57 -9.84 -4.44
C PRO A 75 -8.39 -9.54 -3.51
N ARG A 76 -7.79 -10.56 -2.88
CA ARG A 76 -6.63 -10.38 -2.01
C ARG A 76 -5.33 -10.08 -2.76
N MET A 77 -5.20 -10.60 -3.98
CA MET A 77 -4.02 -10.40 -4.82
C MET A 77 -4.03 -9.06 -5.57
N MET A 78 -5.21 -8.46 -5.75
CA MET A 78 -5.35 -7.23 -6.52
C MET A 78 -4.67 -6.05 -5.83
N ALA A 79 -3.91 -5.25 -6.62
CA ALA A 79 -3.22 -4.06 -6.10
C ALA A 79 -4.17 -2.99 -5.55
N ASN A 80 -5.43 -2.96 -5.98
CA ASN A 80 -6.44 -2.02 -5.48
C ASN A 80 -7.12 -2.47 -4.17
N ALA A 81 -6.81 -3.66 -3.64
CA ALA A 81 -7.41 -4.14 -2.39
C ALA A 81 -7.23 -3.18 -1.20
N PRO A 82 -6.03 -2.56 -0.99
CA PRO A 82 -5.85 -1.58 0.07
C PRO A 82 -6.82 -0.39 -0.04
N ALA A 83 -6.90 0.23 -1.21
CA ALA A 83 -7.80 1.37 -1.44
C ALA A 83 -9.27 1.00 -1.24
N ALA A 84 -9.70 -0.12 -1.81
CA ALA A 84 -11.07 -0.60 -1.70
C ALA A 84 -11.47 -0.87 -0.23
N LEU A 85 -10.62 -1.53 0.55
CA LEU A 85 -10.91 -1.86 1.94
C LEU A 85 -10.90 -0.63 2.86
N VAL A 86 -10.03 0.36 2.61
CA VAL A 86 -10.07 1.64 3.31
C VAL A 86 -11.37 2.39 2.99
N SER A 87 -11.74 2.46 1.71
CA SER A 87 -13.02 3.07 1.27
C SER A 87 -14.22 2.40 1.96
N MET A 88 -14.29 1.08 1.97
CA MET A 88 -15.36 0.33 2.64
C MET A 88 -15.37 0.55 4.15
N ARG A 89 -14.21 0.56 4.79
CA ARG A 89 -14.05 0.71 6.25
C ARG A 89 -14.62 2.02 6.76
N TYR A 90 -14.40 3.11 6.01
CA TYR A 90 -14.81 4.47 6.40
C TYR A 90 -16.03 4.99 5.63
N GLY A 91 -16.59 4.19 4.73
CA GLY A 91 -17.74 4.59 3.92
C GLY A 91 -17.43 5.77 2.99
N LEU A 92 -16.20 5.84 2.46
CA LEU A 92 -15.77 6.88 1.53
C LEU A 92 -16.27 6.54 0.14
N ASN A 93 -17.14 7.35 -0.43
CA ASN A 93 -17.86 7.08 -1.68
C ASN A 93 -17.33 7.92 -2.86
N GLY A 94 -16.28 8.70 -2.64
CA GLY A 94 -15.55 9.37 -3.71
C GLY A 94 -14.70 8.39 -4.54
N PRO A 95 -13.92 8.87 -5.50
CA PRO A 95 -13.03 8.04 -6.30
C PRO A 95 -12.11 7.17 -5.46
N SER A 96 -11.97 5.90 -5.85
CA SER A 96 -11.04 4.95 -5.24
C SER A 96 -10.07 4.47 -6.31
N ASN A 97 -8.88 5.05 -6.33
CA ASN A 97 -7.88 4.85 -7.37
C ASN A 97 -6.61 4.20 -6.81
N THR A 98 -5.95 3.40 -7.66
CA THR A 98 -4.65 2.81 -7.33
C THR A 98 -3.67 3.10 -8.45
N TYR A 99 -2.50 3.58 -8.08
CA TYR A 99 -1.39 3.89 -8.98
C TYR A 99 -0.26 2.89 -8.75
N SER A 100 0.22 2.30 -9.83
CA SER A 100 1.36 1.39 -9.83
C SER A 100 2.42 1.93 -10.79
N VAL A 101 3.35 2.70 -10.25
CA VAL A 101 4.45 3.37 -10.97
C VAL A 101 5.75 3.10 -10.20
N ALA A 102 5.98 1.84 -9.87
CA ALA A 102 7.11 1.39 -9.07
C ALA A 102 7.29 2.23 -7.79
N CYS A 103 8.51 2.70 -7.49
CA CYS A 103 8.82 3.48 -6.28
C CYS A 103 8.10 4.84 -6.21
N ALA A 104 7.60 5.37 -7.34
CA ALA A 104 6.90 6.64 -7.39
C ALA A 104 5.38 6.53 -7.13
N SER A 105 4.84 5.33 -6.92
CA SER A 105 3.40 5.08 -6.86
C SER A 105 2.66 5.97 -5.85
N SER A 106 3.19 6.09 -4.63
CA SER A 106 2.56 6.91 -3.59
C SER A 106 2.70 8.41 -3.85
N ALA A 107 3.81 8.84 -4.45
CA ALA A 107 4.01 10.24 -4.83
C ALA A 107 3.03 10.64 -5.96
N VAL A 108 2.81 9.75 -6.93
CA VAL A 108 1.81 9.96 -7.99
C VAL A 108 0.40 10.02 -7.40
N ALA A 109 0.04 9.08 -6.50
CA ALA A 109 -1.24 9.10 -5.82
C ALA A 109 -1.48 10.43 -5.07
N LEU A 110 -0.45 10.93 -4.37
CA LEU A 110 -0.49 12.21 -3.67
C LEU A 110 -0.70 13.38 -4.63
N GLY A 111 0.04 13.40 -5.74
CA GLY A 111 -0.07 14.46 -6.75
C GLY A 111 -1.43 14.52 -7.43
N GLU A 112 -2.02 13.35 -7.70
CA GLU A 112 -3.35 13.29 -8.31
C GLU A 112 -4.45 13.75 -7.34
N VAL A 113 -4.33 13.45 -6.04
CA VAL A 113 -5.24 14.02 -5.03
C VAL A 113 -5.07 15.53 -4.91
N PHE A 114 -3.81 16.01 -4.92
CA PHE A 114 -3.55 17.46 -4.92
C PHE A 114 -4.29 18.16 -6.07
N ARG A 115 -4.17 17.62 -7.29
CA ARG A 115 -4.88 18.16 -8.47
C ARG A 115 -6.39 18.08 -8.28
N ALA A 116 -6.91 16.92 -7.84
CA ALA A 116 -8.36 16.71 -7.68
C ALA A 116 -8.99 17.68 -6.66
N ILE A 117 -8.29 17.98 -5.57
CA ILE A 117 -8.75 18.96 -4.56
C ILE A 117 -8.59 20.37 -5.08
N ARG A 118 -7.45 20.74 -5.67
CA ARG A 118 -7.19 22.06 -6.25
C ARG A 118 -8.22 22.44 -7.30
N ASP A 119 -8.57 21.48 -8.16
CA ASP A 119 -9.47 21.69 -9.30
C ASP A 119 -10.95 21.48 -8.91
N GLY A 120 -11.24 21.25 -7.60
CA GLY A 120 -12.60 21.19 -7.05
C GLY A 120 -13.36 19.91 -7.31
N TYR A 121 -12.69 18.82 -7.75
CA TYR A 121 -13.33 17.51 -7.92
C TYR A 121 -13.57 16.79 -6.58
N LEU A 122 -12.72 17.05 -5.59
CA LEU A 122 -12.79 16.47 -4.24
C LEU A 122 -12.62 17.57 -3.19
N ASP A 123 -13.11 17.30 -1.98
CA ASP A 123 -12.85 18.13 -0.81
C ASP A 123 -11.86 17.48 0.14
N ALA A 124 -11.73 16.16 0.08
CA ALA A 124 -10.75 15.39 0.85
C ALA A 124 -10.41 14.05 0.20
N ALA A 125 -9.27 13.49 0.59
CA ALA A 125 -8.92 12.10 0.29
C ALA A 125 -7.96 11.52 1.33
N VAL A 126 -8.06 10.20 1.54
CA VAL A 126 -6.98 9.41 2.11
C VAL A 126 -6.01 9.08 0.99
N VAL A 127 -4.76 9.47 1.17
CA VAL A 127 -3.65 9.05 0.32
C VAL A 127 -2.82 8.05 1.07
N LEU A 128 -2.57 6.88 0.51
CA LEU A 128 -1.78 5.85 1.15
C LEU A 128 -0.74 5.25 0.20
N GLY A 129 0.39 4.85 0.76
CA GLY A 129 1.38 3.99 0.12
C GLY A 129 1.56 2.73 0.96
N THR A 130 1.60 1.57 0.32
CA THR A 130 1.80 0.31 1.03
C THR A 130 2.52 -0.71 0.16
N GLU A 131 3.43 -1.46 0.78
CA GLU A 131 4.11 -2.58 0.13
C GLU A 131 4.52 -3.63 1.17
N ALA A 132 4.39 -4.91 0.82
CA ALA A 132 4.81 -6.03 1.65
C ALA A 132 5.34 -7.17 0.76
N MET A 133 6.65 -7.15 0.52
CA MET A 133 7.33 -8.07 -0.39
C MET A 133 8.34 -8.98 0.32
N LEU A 134 8.24 -9.16 1.63
CA LEU A 134 9.13 -10.07 2.36
C LEU A 134 8.65 -11.52 2.20
N THR A 135 8.65 -11.99 0.96
CA THR A 135 8.26 -13.35 0.58
C THR A 135 9.41 -14.05 -0.14
N PRO A 136 9.51 -15.40 -0.09
CA PRO A 136 10.55 -16.14 -0.76
C PRO A 136 10.67 -15.81 -2.26
N GLY A 137 9.55 -15.79 -2.98
CA GLY A 137 9.53 -15.50 -4.42
C GLY A 137 10.01 -14.08 -4.74
N ALA A 138 9.55 -13.09 -4.01
CA ALA A 138 9.98 -11.71 -4.19
C ALA A 138 11.47 -11.54 -3.85
N LEU A 139 11.95 -12.13 -2.73
CA LEU A 139 13.36 -12.09 -2.36
C LEU A 139 14.26 -12.74 -3.42
N MET A 140 13.85 -13.89 -3.99
CA MET A 140 14.57 -14.54 -5.08
C MET A 140 14.64 -13.65 -6.33
N ALA A 141 13.53 -13.01 -6.71
CA ALA A 141 13.47 -12.12 -7.86
C ALA A 141 14.39 -10.90 -7.70
N TRP A 142 14.34 -10.23 -6.53
CA TRP A 142 15.22 -9.10 -6.22
C TRP A 142 16.71 -9.50 -6.16
N ASN A 143 17.00 -10.69 -5.62
CA ASN A 143 18.36 -11.23 -5.60
C ASN A 143 18.88 -11.53 -7.01
N ALA A 144 18.02 -12.02 -7.91
CA ALA A 144 18.38 -12.26 -9.31
C ALA A 144 18.77 -10.98 -10.05
N LEU A 145 18.21 -9.84 -9.68
CA LEU A 145 18.60 -8.51 -10.21
C LEU A 145 19.98 -8.04 -9.71
N ARG A 146 20.58 -8.75 -8.75
CA ARG A 146 21.88 -8.40 -8.13
C ARG A 146 21.94 -7.01 -7.51
N VAL A 147 20.81 -6.53 -7.01
CA VAL A 147 20.68 -5.20 -6.37
C VAL A 147 20.60 -5.28 -4.85
N MET A 148 20.51 -6.49 -4.31
CA MET A 148 20.44 -6.71 -2.86
C MET A 148 21.79 -6.43 -2.19
N ALA A 149 21.74 -5.80 -1.01
CA ALA A 149 22.93 -5.56 -0.19
C ALA A 149 23.53 -6.89 0.28
N ARG A 150 24.88 -6.92 0.36
CA ARG A 150 25.56 -8.03 1.02
C ARG A 150 25.30 -7.95 2.52
N PRO A 151 24.83 -9.04 3.15
CA PRO A 151 24.55 -9.02 4.58
C PRO A 151 25.82 -8.80 5.38
N ASN A 152 25.74 -7.91 6.39
CA ASN A 152 26.77 -7.84 7.40
C ASN A 152 26.54 -8.98 8.39
N VAL A 153 27.41 -9.98 8.39
CA VAL A 153 27.23 -11.20 9.18
C VAL A 153 27.47 -11.00 10.67
N THR A 154 28.21 -9.96 11.06
CA THR A 154 28.48 -9.65 12.45
C THR A 154 27.47 -8.70 13.07
N ASP A 155 26.86 -7.85 12.25
CA ASP A 155 25.84 -6.89 12.68
C ASP A 155 24.82 -6.69 11.54
N PRO A 156 23.75 -7.50 11.45
CA PRO A 156 22.78 -7.44 10.36
C PRO A 156 22.11 -6.07 10.21
N ALA A 157 21.95 -5.31 11.28
CA ALA A 157 21.36 -3.96 11.26
C ALA A 157 22.19 -2.97 10.42
N ARG A 158 23.49 -3.22 10.28
CA ARG A 158 24.40 -2.42 9.45
C ARG A 158 24.41 -2.80 7.97
N SER A 159 23.59 -3.76 7.55
CA SER A 159 23.43 -4.10 6.13
C SER A 159 22.71 -3.00 5.36
N CYS A 160 21.72 -2.34 5.97
CA CYS A 160 21.00 -1.22 5.40
C CYS A 160 21.73 0.09 5.72
N ARG A 161 22.35 0.70 4.69
CA ARG A 161 23.18 1.91 4.85
C ARG A 161 22.83 2.96 3.78
N PRO A 162 21.60 3.49 3.78
CA PRO A 162 21.21 4.51 2.82
C PRO A 162 22.10 5.75 2.96
N PHE A 163 22.44 6.34 1.81
CA PHE A 163 23.32 7.53 1.70
C PHE A 163 24.80 7.33 2.15
N SER A 164 25.16 6.18 2.71
CA SER A 164 26.55 5.91 3.08
C SER A 164 27.44 5.77 1.83
N LYS A 165 28.72 6.19 1.95
CA LYS A 165 29.70 6.08 0.87
C LYS A 165 29.95 4.62 0.47
N ASP A 166 29.86 3.70 1.43
CA ASP A 166 30.12 2.26 1.27
C ASP A 166 28.84 1.42 1.15
N ARG A 167 27.71 2.05 0.81
CA ARG A 167 26.47 1.33 0.51
C ARG A 167 26.66 0.39 -0.68
N ASN A 168 26.04 -0.77 -0.63
CA ASN A 168 26.27 -1.82 -1.63
C ASN A 168 25.01 -2.53 -2.13
N GLY A 169 23.84 -1.95 -1.93
CA GLY A 169 22.56 -2.49 -2.41
C GLY A 169 21.39 -2.20 -1.50
N PHE A 170 20.27 -2.85 -1.78
CA PHE A 170 19.02 -2.70 -1.03
C PHE A 170 18.90 -3.75 0.08
N VAL A 171 18.19 -3.38 1.14
CA VAL A 171 17.58 -4.33 2.07
C VAL A 171 16.09 -4.14 1.93
N LEU A 172 15.37 -5.20 1.56
CA LEU A 172 13.91 -5.14 1.42
C LEU A 172 13.26 -4.93 2.78
N GLY A 173 12.22 -4.12 2.78
CA GLY A 173 11.34 -3.88 3.90
C GLY A 173 9.88 -4.02 3.50
N GLU A 174 9.01 -3.90 4.46
CA GLU A 174 7.57 -3.76 4.27
C GLU A 174 7.05 -2.63 5.14
N GLY A 175 5.97 -1.99 4.70
CA GLY A 175 5.39 -0.90 5.46
C GLY A 175 4.24 -0.23 4.73
N ALA A 176 3.59 0.68 5.44
CA ALA A 176 2.61 1.57 4.87
C ALA A 176 2.67 2.94 5.56
N ALA A 177 2.26 3.95 4.82
CA ALA A 177 2.00 5.28 5.36
C ALA A 177 0.71 5.81 4.74
N ALA A 178 -0.01 6.63 5.48
CA ALA A 178 -1.20 7.30 4.97
C ALA A 178 -1.26 8.73 5.49
N ILE A 179 -1.86 9.60 4.69
CA ILE A 179 -2.18 10.97 5.06
C ILE A 179 -3.60 11.31 4.61
N VAL A 180 -4.25 12.23 5.30
CA VAL A 180 -5.51 12.83 4.87
C VAL A 180 -5.19 14.20 4.29
N LEU A 181 -5.51 14.40 3.01
CA LEU A 181 -5.53 15.72 2.38
C LEU A 181 -6.94 16.28 2.40
N GLU A 182 -7.05 17.56 2.73
CA GLU A 182 -8.32 18.29 2.71
C GLU A 182 -8.14 19.63 2.02
N SER A 183 -9.21 20.13 1.39
CA SER A 183 -9.27 21.54 1.00
C SER A 183 -9.21 22.43 2.25
N GLU A 184 -8.57 23.60 2.12
CA GLU A 184 -8.49 24.55 3.23
C GLU A 184 -9.87 24.93 3.75
N ALA A 185 -10.85 25.10 2.85
CA ALA A 185 -12.23 25.42 3.22
C ALA A 185 -12.84 24.34 4.12
N ARG A 186 -12.63 23.05 3.80
CA ARG A 186 -13.13 21.93 4.59
C ARG A 186 -12.44 21.86 5.95
N ALA A 187 -11.12 21.99 6.01
CA ALA A 187 -10.38 21.98 7.26
C ALA A 187 -10.82 23.11 8.20
N ARG A 188 -10.98 24.33 7.67
CA ARG A 188 -11.51 25.50 8.43
C ARG A 188 -12.93 25.27 8.93
N ALA A 189 -13.84 24.74 8.10
CA ALA A 189 -15.21 24.45 8.50
C ALA A 189 -15.30 23.46 9.68
N ARG A 190 -14.32 22.54 9.76
CA ARG A 190 -14.18 21.58 10.86
C ARG A 190 -13.38 22.11 12.05
N SER A 191 -12.93 23.36 12.02
CA SER A 191 -12.06 23.95 13.03
C SER A 191 -10.76 23.14 13.25
N ARG A 192 -10.21 22.57 12.17
CA ARG A 192 -8.96 21.79 12.21
C ARG A 192 -7.79 22.61 11.69
N GLN A 193 -6.69 22.54 12.42
CA GLN A 193 -5.42 23.09 11.97
C GLN A 193 -4.69 22.06 11.12
N ALA A 194 -4.28 22.43 9.92
CA ALA A 194 -3.42 21.61 9.08
C ALA A 194 -2.03 21.46 9.70
N LEU A 195 -1.45 20.27 9.58
CA LEU A 195 -0.06 20.01 9.96
C LEU A 195 0.93 20.65 9.00
N SER A 196 0.56 20.69 7.71
CA SER A 196 1.34 21.29 6.63
C SER A 196 0.45 21.60 5.44
N GLU A 197 0.97 22.35 4.49
CA GLU A 197 0.33 22.66 3.21
C GLU A 197 1.10 21.97 2.08
N LEU A 198 0.38 21.32 1.16
CA LEU A 198 0.95 20.81 -0.07
C LEU A 198 0.86 21.88 -1.14
N CYS A 199 2.00 22.52 -1.44
CA CYS A 199 2.06 23.71 -2.30
C CYS A 199 2.15 23.38 -3.80
N GLY A 200 2.54 22.17 -4.18
CA GLY A 200 2.72 21.81 -5.58
C GLY A 200 3.08 20.36 -5.83
N TYR A 201 2.91 19.95 -7.07
CA TYR A 201 3.27 18.63 -7.59
C TYR A 201 3.77 18.76 -9.02
N GLY A 202 4.84 18.05 -9.34
CA GLY A 202 5.40 17.93 -10.69
C GLY A 202 5.69 16.47 -11.02
N CYS A 203 5.50 16.11 -12.29
CA CYS A 203 5.84 14.81 -12.85
C CYS A 203 6.62 15.04 -14.15
N SER A 204 7.74 14.31 -14.32
CA SER A 204 8.61 14.35 -15.50
C SER A 204 8.69 12.95 -16.13
#